data_43de3d029aa2d0a3f411bce73deac329
#
_entry.id   43de3d029aa2d0a3f411bce73deac329
#
_cell.length_a   1.000
_cell.length_b   1.000
_cell.length_c   1.000
_cell.angle_alpha   90.00
_cell.angle_beta   90.00
_cell.angle_gamma   90.00
#
_symmetry.space_group_name_H-M   'P 1'
#
loop_
_entity.id
_entity.type
_entity.pdbx_description
1 polymer ?
#
loop_
_entity_poly.entity_id
_entity_poly.type
_entity_poly.pdbx_seq_one_letter_code
_entity_poly.pdbx_strand_id
1 'polypeptide(L)'
;MTEHVDTNRVNNDLRYRFEYVSKFLNFTSDDIAMLNTFAPLAFPIIPVISDTVYRKLFSFDVTKQYFILRHEGFEGFLRKKPCGITLDSVQMELRKDMLSVYLKRIFTQCDWNDTFLQYLSQIGKIHTDQAGSASINVDYIHINGLLGYLENLLIDVVCNTDTIDEKTKCGIIMAINKFFWIQNDFFTMHYLRSAKDSTTSEKPLETNKPAKCCWIS
;
A
#
# COMPACT_ATOMS: atom_id res chain seq x y z
N MET A 1 -7.47 -19.33 27.38
CA MET A 1 -7.31 -20.41 26.37
C MET A 1 -6.48 -19.85 25.21
N THR A 2 -5.50 -20.62 24.73
CA THR A 2 -4.72 -20.23 23.54
C THR A 2 -5.53 -20.67 22.31
N GLU A 3 -5.73 -19.75 21.37
CA GLU A 3 -6.38 -20.04 20.11
C GLU A 3 -5.37 -20.62 19.11
N HIS A 4 -5.76 -21.67 18.41
CA HIS A 4 -4.92 -22.24 17.35
C HIS A 4 -5.09 -21.47 16.06
N VAL A 5 -3.97 -21.05 15.45
CA VAL A 5 -3.93 -20.35 14.17
C VAL A 5 -3.22 -21.22 13.13
N ASP A 6 -3.89 -21.50 12.02
CA ASP A 6 -3.31 -22.24 10.89
C ASP A 6 -2.40 -21.31 10.07
N THR A 7 -1.09 -21.47 10.25
CA THR A 7 -0.06 -20.67 9.58
C THR A 7 -0.12 -20.81 8.05
N ASN A 8 -0.50 -21.97 7.53
CA ASN A 8 -0.61 -22.16 6.09
C ASN A 8 -1.77 -21.33 5.51
N ARG A 9 -2.92 -21.32 6.20
CA ARG A 9 -4.06 -20.49 5.80
C ARG A 9 -3.75 -19.01 5.93
N VAL A 10 -3.09 -18.56 6.98
CA VAL A 10 -2.65 -17.15 7.12
C VAL A 10 -1.83 -16.69 5.91
N ASN A 11 -1.02 -17.58 5.33
CA ASN A 11 -0.17 -17.24 4.19
C ASN A 11 -0.87 -17.33 2.83
N ASN A 12 -1.94 -18.14 2.69
CA ASN A 12 -2.52 -18.49 1.40
C ASN A 12 -4.01 -18.12 1.24
N ASP A 13 -4.71 -17.83 2.33
CA ASP A 13 -6.14 -17.48 2.36
C ASP A 13 -6.29 -16.03 2.85
N LEU A 14 -6.63 -15.11 1.94
CA LEU A 14 -6.70 -13.68 2.23
C LEU A 14 -7.77 -13.36 3.28
N ARG A 15 -8.93 -14.04 3.24
CA ARG A 15 -10.00 -13.85 4.22
C ARG A 15 -9.55 -14.31 5.61
N TYR A 16 -8.97 -15.48 5.72
CA TYR A 16 -8.47 -15.99 6.98
C TYR A 16 -7.34 -15.11 7.57
N ARG A 17 -6.44 -14.61 6.71
CA ARG A 17 -5.41 -13.64 7.11
C ARG A 17 -6.03 -12.36 7.67
N PHE A 18 -7.00 -11.78 6.95
CA PHE A 18 -7.70 -10.59 7.39
C PHE A 18 -8.39 -10.81 8.74
N GLU A 19 -9.11 -11.94 8.92
CA GLU A 19 -9.79 -12.28 10.17
C GLU A 19 -8.80 -12.42 11.34
N TYR A 20 -7.65 -13.06 11.09
CA TYR A 20 -6.60 -13.19 12.10
C TYR A 20 -6.04 -11.81 12.50
N VAL A 21 -5.64 -10.97 11.53
CA VAL A 21 -5.06 -9.64 11.79
C VAL A 21 -6.10 -8.73 12.44
N SER A 22 -7.35 -8.74 11.97
CA SER A 22 -8.45 -7.97 12.56
C SER A 22 -8.70 -8.35 14.02
N LYS A 23 -8.70 -9.64 14.32
CA LYS A 23 -8.85 -10.14 15.67
C LYS A 23 -7.68 -9.71 16.57
N PHE A 24 -6.44 -9.78 16.05
CA PHE A 24 -5.25 -9.35 16.77
C PHE A 24 -5.27 -7.85 17.11
N LEU A 25 -5.76 -7.03 16.18
CA LEU A 25 -5.89 -5.58 16.34
C LEU A 25 -7.17 -5.16 17.06
N ASN A 26 -8.08 -6.10 17.37
CA ASN A 26 -9.45 -5.80 17.81
C ASN A 26 -10.17 -4.85 16.82
N PHE A 27 -10.02 -5.10 15.51
CA PHE A 27 -10.75 -4.38 14.48
C PHE A 27 -12.14 -5.01 14.31
N THR A 28 -13.19 -4.20 14.48
CA THR A 28 -14.59 -4.67 14.55
C THR A 28 -15.49 -3.85 13.63
N SER A 29 -16.76 -4.20 13.59
CA SER A 29 -17.82 -3.42 12.92
C SER A 29 -17.91 -1.98 13.45
N ASP A 30 -17.57 -1.75 14.73
CA ASP A 30 -17.59 -0.42 15.32
C ASP A 30 -16.48 0.45 14.71
N ASP A 31 -15.29 -0.12 14.43
CA ASP A 31 -14.22 0.61 13.74
C ASP A 31 -14.66 0.96 12.30
N ILE A 32 -15.33 0.04 11.61
CA ILE A 32 -15.90 0.30 10.28
C ILE A 32 -16.91 1.46 10.35
N ALA A 33 -17.79 1.45 11.34
CA ALA A 33 -18.74 2.54 11.56
C ALA A 33 -18.05 3.87 11.85
N MET A 34 -16.94 3.88 12.61
CA MET A 34 -16.13 5.07 12.85
C MET A 34 -15.47 5.60 11.57
N LEU A 35 -14.94 4.72 10.72
CA LEU A 35 -14.41 5.11 9.40
C LEU A 35 -15.51 5.74 8.53
N ASN A 36 -16.72 5.17 8.54
CA ASN A 36 -17.85 5.72 7.79
C ASN A 36 -18.34 7.06 8.40
N THR A 37 -18.29 7.21 9.71
CA THR A 37 -18.60 8.49 10.39
C THR A 37 -17.62 9.59 9.99
N PHE A 38 -16.37 9.24 9.70
CA PHE A 38 -15.35 10.18 9.24
C PHE A 38 -15.55 10.63 7.77
N ALA A 39 -16.26 9.87 6.94
CA ALA A 39 -16.42 10.14 5.51
C ALA A 39 -16.86 11.59 5.18
N PRO A 40 -17.95 12.15 5.76
CA PRO A 40 -18.38 13.52 5.45
C PRO A 40 -17.36 14.60 5.83
N LEU A 41 -16.50 14.33 6.82
CA LEU A 41 -15.43 15.22 7.24
C LEU A 41 -14.22 15.12 6.31
N ALA A 42 -13.90 13.91 5.87
CA ALA A 42 -12.77 13.64 5.02
C ALA A 42 -12.96 14.10 3.56
N PHE A 43 -14.15 13.90 3.00
CA PHE A 43 -14.41 14.10 1.56
C PHE A 43 -14.01 15.47 1.03
N PRO A 44 -14.35 16.60 1.69
CA PRO A 44 -13.97 17.92 1.21
C PRO A 44 -12.45 18.14 1.16
N ILE A 45 -11.69 17.44 1.99
CA ILE A 45 -10.25 17.65 2.16
C ILE A 45 -9.38 16.57 1.49
N ILE A 46 -9.97 15.44 1.05
CA ILE A 46 -9.24 14.38 0.34
C ILE A 46 -8.41 14.93 -0.85
N PRO A 47 -8.90 15.83 -1.69
CA PRO A 47 -8.08 16.39 -2.77
C PRO A 47 -6.81 17.11 -2.25
N VAL A 48 -6.95 17.86 -1.13
CA VAL A 48 -5.81 18.55 -0.49
C VAL A 48 -4.83 17.54 0.11
N ILE A 49 -5.33 16.49 0.75
CA ILE A 49 -4.51 15.39 1.28
C ILE A 49 -3.74 14.73 0.13
N SER A 50 -4.41 14.40 -0.97
CA SER A 50 -3.78 13.79 -2.13
C SER A 50 -2.68 14.67 -2.72
N ASP A 51 -2.93 15.96 -2.91
CA ASP A 51 -1.91 16.90 -3.38
C ASP A 51 -0.72 16.99 -2.40
N THR A 52 -0.99 17.05 -1.10
CA THR A 52 0.03 17.11 -0.04
C THR A 52 0.91 15.85 -0.05
N VAL A 53 0.32 14.67 -0.19
CA VAL A 53 1.03 13.39 -0.31
C VAL A 53 1.96 13.39 -1.52
N TYR A 54 1.47 13.78 -2.70
CA TYR A 54 2.29 13.78 -3.91
C TYR A 54 3.38 14.85 -3.88
N ARG A 55 3.13 16.02 -3.29
CA ARG A 55 4.19 17.03 -3.01
C ARG A 55 5.27 16.45 -2.12
N LYS A 56 4.89 15.70 -1.08
CA LYS A 56 5.84 15.02 -0.18
C LYS A 56 6.69 13.99 -0.93
N LEU A 57 6.08 13.14 -1.76
CA LEU A 57 6.79 12.17 -2.58
C LEU A 57 7.75 12.83 -3.59
N PHE A 58 7.37 13.98 -4.15
CA PHE A 58 8.22 14.74 -5.07
C PHE A 58 9.37 15.49 -4.39
N SER A 59 9.34 15.66 -3.07
CA SER A 59 10.40 16.35 -2.33
C SER A 59 11.67 15.50 -2.16
N PHE A 60 11.62 14.21 -2.49
CA PHE A 60 12.77 13.31 -2.47
C PHE A 60 13.05 12.76 -3.88
N ASP A 61 14.29 12.78 -4.30
CA ASP A 61 14.73 12.26 -5.60
C ASP A 61 14.45 10.76 -5.73
N VAL A 62 14.71 10.00 -4.66
CA VAL A 62 14.51 8.54 -4.59
C VAL A 62 13.05 8.12 -4.74
N THR A 63 12.08 8.94 -4.34
CA THR A 63 10.65 8.64 -4.56
C THR A 63 10.15 9.23 -5.86
N LYS A 64 10.68 10.39 -6.28
CA LYS A 64 10.32 11.04 -7.54
C LYS A 64 10.64 10.18 -8.76
N GLN A 65 11.70 9.37 -8.72
CA GLN A 65 12.09 8.49 -9.84
C GLN A 65 10.97 7.51 -10.27
N TYR A 66 10.13 7.01 -9.34
CA TYR A 66 9.04 6.08 -9.67
C TYR A 66 7.93 6.72 -10.52
N PHE A 67 7.88 8.03 -10.61
CA PHE A 67 6.94 8.75 -11.49
C PHE A 67 7.53 9.00 -12.89
N ILE A 68 8.84 8.93 -13.02
CA ILE A 68 9.57 9.13 -14.28
C ILE A 68 9.60 7.84 -15.09
N LEU A 69 9.62 6.68 -14.43
CA LEU A 69 9.62 5.38 -15.08
C LEU A 69 8.28 5.14 -15.78
N ARG A 70 8.37 4.69 -17.03
CA ARG A 70 7.20 4.43 -17.87
C ARG A 70 6.48 3.17 -17.39
N HIS A 71 5.21 3.31 -16.98
CA HIS A 71 4.34 2.14 -16.82
C HIS A 71 3.69 1.81 -18.16
N GLU A 72 3.92 0.59 -18.65
CA GLU A 72 3.18 0.02 -19.77
C GLU A 72 1.69 -0.02 -19.39
N GLY A 73 0.82 0.50 -20.24
CA GLY A 73 -0.63 0.61 -19.98
C GLY A 73 -1.13 2.03 -19.81
N PHE A 74 -0.26 3.04 -19.72
CA PHE A 74 -0.66 4.44 -19.84
C PHE A 74 -0.44 4.90 -21.29
N GLU A 75 -1.49 4.84 -22.11
CA GLU A 75 -1.46 5.27 -23.54
C GLU A 75 -1.51 6.80 -23.71
N GLY A 76 -1.31 7.58 -22.65
CA GLY A 76 -1.22 9.04 -22.72
C GLY A 76 0.11 9.51 -23.32
N PHE A 77 0.12 10.74 -23.85
CA PHE A 77 1.30 11.43 -24.37
C PHE A 77 2.38 11.58 -23.29
N LEU A 78 3.21 10.54 -23.11
CA LEU A 78 4.39 10.62 -22.28
C LEU A 78 5.52 11.27 -23.09
N ARG A 79 5.95 12.45 -22.65
CA ARG A 79 7.16 13.08 -23.22
C ARG A 79 8.36 12.14 -23.00
N LYS A 80 9.07 11.83 -24.06
CA LYS A 80 10.24 10.92 -24.10
C LYS A 80 11.46 11.39 -23.28
N LYS A 81 11.35 12.43 -22.45
CA LYS A 81 12.45 12.96 -21.62
C LYS A 81 12.09 12.99 -20.13
N PRO A 82 12.98 12.49 -19.24
CA PRO A 82 12.75 12.45 -17.78
C PRO A 82 12.55 13.80 -17.10
N CYS A 83 12.98 14.90 -17.73
CA CYS A 83 12.95 16.23 -17.14
C CYS A 83 11.62 16.99 -17.27
N GLY A 84 10.50 16.29 -17.59
CA GLY A 84 9.21 16.95 -17.86
C GLY A 84 8.04 16.57 -16.97
N ILE A 85 8.21 15.70 -15.96
CA ILE A 85 7.11 15.37 -15.04
C ILE A 85 7.09 16.41 -13.91
N THR A 86 6.00 17.17 -13.88
CA THR A 86 5.68 18.14 -12.83
C THR A 86 4.45 17.66 -12.07
N LEU A 87 4.23 18.20 -10.87
CA LEU A 87 3.04 17.92 -10.06
C LEU A 87 1.71 18.24 -10.76
N ASP A 88 1.75 19.11 -11.77
CA ASP A 88 0.58 19.56 -12.56
C ASP A 88 0.46 18.78 -13.89
N SER A 89 1.24 17.72 -14.10
CA SER A 89 1.13 16.89 -15.30
C SER A 89 -0.13 16.02 -15.23
N VAL A 90 -0.76 15.74 -16.38
CA VAL A 90 -1.96 14.88 -16.48
C VAL A 90 -1.76 13.52 -15.79
N GLN A 91 -0.54 12.97 -15.89
CA GLN A 91 -0.20 11.71 -15.19
C GLN A 91 -0.26 11.86 -13.66
N MET A 92 0.15 12.99 -13.13
CA MET A 92 0.11 13.23 -11.68
C MET A 92 -1.29 13.52 -11.20
N GLU A 93 -2.10 14.26 -11.97
CA GLU A 93 -3.51 14.46 -11.66
C GLU A 93 -4.27 13.12 -11.59
N LEU A 94 -4.05 12.21 -12.57
CA LEU A 94 -4.64 10.87 -12.53
C LEU A 94 -4.25 10.09 -11.25
N ARG A 95 -3.00 10.18 -10.82
CA ARG A 95 -2.53 9.50 -9.60
C ARG A 95 -3.14 10.09 -8.33
N LYS A 96 -3.29 11.42 -8.26
CA LYS A 96 -3.99 12.11 -7.17
C LYS A 96 -5.46 11.68 -7.11
N ASP A 97 -6.11 11.56 -8.27
CA ASP A 97 -7.48 11.06 -8.37
C ASP A 97 -7.61 9.61 -7.90
N MET A 98 -6.67 8.74 -8.29
CA MET A 98 -6.64 7.34 -7.83
C MET A 98 -6.52 7.25 -6.30
N LEU A 99 -5.65 8.05 -5.67
CA LEU A 99 -5.54 8.10 -4.21
C LEU A 99 -6.82 8.63 -3.58
N SER A 100 -7.42 9.66 -4.19
CA SER A 100 -8.70 10.23 -3.73
C SER A 100 -9.83 9.20 -3.78
N VAL A 101 -9.93 8.42 -4.86
CA VAL A 101 -10.91 7.32 -5.00
C VAL A 101 -10.66 6.24 -3.97
N TYR A 102 -9.40 5.86 -3.73
CA TYR A 102 -9.03 4.88 -2.73
C TYR A 102 -9.48 5.30 -1.32
N LEU A 103 -9.17 6.53 -0.90
CA LEU A 103 -9.57 7.05 0.41
C LEU A 103 -11.09 7.12 0.57
N LYS A 104 -11.79 7.64 -0.44
CA LYS A 104 -13.26 7.68 -0.43
C LYS A 104 -13.86 6.29 -0.27
N ARG A 105 -13.31 5.31 -0.98
CA ARG A 105 -13.81 3.93 -0.92
C ARG A 105 -13.65 3.32 0.46
N ILE A 106 -12.50 3.55 1.14
CA ILE A 106 -12.28 3.08 2.50
C ILE A 106 -13.33 3.66 3.46
N PHE A 107 -13.56 4.96 3.39
CA PHE A 107 -14.46 5.66 4.33
C PHE A 107 -15.94 5.43 4.04
N THR A 108 -16.31 4.83 2.90
CA THR A 108 -17.71 4.49 2.58
C THR A 108 -18.00 2.99 2.60
N GLN A 109 -16.98 2.16 2.77
CA GLN A 109 -17.17 0.71 2.76
C GLN A 109 -17.78 0.22 4.07
N CYS A 110 -19.03 -0.22 4.02
CA CYS A 110 -19.73 -0.78 5.17
C CYS A 110 -19.53 -2.30 5.29
N ASP A 111 -19.47 -2.99 4.16
CA ASP A 111 -19.30 -4.45 4.10
C ASP A 111 -17.88 -4.80 3.62
N TRP A 112 -17.06 -5.31 4.53
CA TRP A 112 -15.68 -5.74 4.27
C TRP A 112 -15.64 -7.19 3.76
N ASN A 113 -16.36 -7.42 2.66
CA ASN A 113 -16.44 -8.69 1.96
C ASN A 113 -15.16 -9.02 1.16
N ASP A 114 -15.11 -10.22 0.59
CA ASP A 114 -13.92 -10.70 -0.15
C ASP A 114 -13.55 -9.81 -1.33
N THR A 115 -14.53 -9.22 -2.00
CA THR A 115 -14.28 -8.28 -3.12
C THR A 115 -13.54 -7.03 -2.64
N PHE A 116 -13.91 -6.50 -1.47
CA PHE A 116 -13.22 -5.34 -0.91
C PHE A 116 -11.83 -5.71 -0.40
N LEU A 117 -11.66 -6.86 0.26
CA LEU A 117 -10.34 -7.34 0.69
C LEU A 117 -9.41 -7.59 -0.49
N GLN A 118 -9.92 -8.17 -1.59
CA GLN A 118 -9.15 -8.33 -2.82
C GLN A 118 -8.73 -6.98 -3.41
N TYR A 119 -9.60 -5.97 -3.36
CA TYR A 119 -9.26 -4.61 -3.78
C TYR A 119 -8.11 -4.04 -2.94
N LEU A 120 -8.15 -4.11 -1.61
CA LEU A 120 -7.08 -3.64 -0.73
C LEU A 120 -5.77 -4.41 -0.97
N SER A 121 -5.87 -5.72 -1.16
CA SER A 121 -4.74 -6.58 -1.48
C SER A 121 -4.13 -6.23 -2.84
N GLN A 122 -4.95 -5.95 -3.85
CA GLN A 122 -4.47 -5.55 -5.18
C GLN A 122 -3.71 -4.22 -5.13
N ILE A 123 -4.09 -3.28 -4.28
CA ILE A 123 -3.32 -2.05 -4.04
C ILE A 123 -1.89 -2.40 -3.58
N GLY A 124 -1.75 -3.35 -2.65
CA GLY A 124 -0.42 -3.84 -2.24
C GLY A 124 0.36 -4.47 -3.38
N LYS A 125 -0.30 -5.33 -4.15
CA LYS A 125 0.31 -6.09 -5.24
C LYS A 125 0.88 -5.23 -6.36
N ILE A 126 0.17 -4.17 -6.79
CA ILE A 126 0.64 -3.28 -7.87
C ILE A 126 1.90 -2.48 -7.52
N HIS A 127 2.22 -2.34 -6.23
CA HIS A 127 3.44 -1.66 -5.78
C HIS A 127 4.67 -2.58 -5.75
N THR A 128 4.49 -3.88 -6.01
CA THR A 128 5.56 -4.87 -6.21
C THR A 128 5.76 -5.18 -7.70
N ASP A 129 6.64 -6.10 -8.02
CA ASP A 129 6.88 -6.65 -9.37
C ASP A 129 5.85 -7.71 -9.79
N GLN A 130 4.91 -8.09 -8.91
CA GLN A 130 3.99 -9.23 -9.10
C GLN A 130 2.73 -8.91 -9.90
N ALA A 131 2.49 -7.67 -10.29
CA ALA A 131 1.30 -7.26 -11.04
C ALA A 131 1.53 -7.18 -12.57
N GLY A 132 2.63 -7.71 -13.08
CA GLY A 132 2.99 -7.66 -14.51
C GLY A 132 3.13 -6.22 -15.01
N SER A 133 2.50 -5.88 -16.13
CA SER A 133 2.54 -4.53 -16.71
C SER A 133 1.93 -3.43 -15.82
N ALA A 134 1.12 -3.80 -14.84
CA ALA A 134 0.54 -2.86 -13.86
C ALA A 134 1.47 -2.56 -12.67
N SER A 135 2.61 -3.25 -12.56
CA SER A 135 3.56 -3.10 -11.44
C SER A 135 4.21 -1.73 -11.43
N ILE A 136 4.24 -1.11 -10.26
CA ILE A 136 4.99 0.14 -10.01
C ILE A 136 6.39 -0.18 -9.48
N ASN A 137 6.55 -1.30 -8.81
CA ASN A 137 7.79 -1.82 -8.24
C ASN A 137 8.53 -0.77 -7.38
N VAL A 138 7.89 -0.34 -6.31
CA VAL A 138 8.41 0.65 -5.35
C VAL A 138 9.07 -0.06 -4.19
N ASP A 139 10.20 0.42 -3.68
CA ASP A 139 10.81 -0.14 -2.48
C ASP A 139 9.91 0.03 -1.25
N TYR A 140 9.78 -1.05 -0.45
CA TYR A 140 8.85 -1.09 0.68
C TYR A 140 9.07 0.03 1.70
N ILE A 141 10.31 0.51 1.88
CA ILE A 141 10.61 1.62 2.79
C ILE A 141 9.82 2.89 2.44
N HIS A 142 9.59 3.15 1.16
CA HIS A 142 8.83 4.32 0.70
C HIS A 142 7.33 4.13 0.91
N ILE A 143 6.83 2.91 0.74
CA ILE A 143 5.43 2.56 1.03
C ILE A 143 5.17 2.69 2.53
N ASN A 144 6.04 2.14 3.37
CA ASN A 144 5.91 2.22 4.83
C ASN A 144 5.89 3.69 5.30
N GLY A 145 6.82 4.52 4.79
CA GLY A 145 6.86 5.96 5.08
C GLY A 145 5.60 6.69 4.58
N LEU A 146 5.08 6.32 3.40
CA LEU A 146 3.88 6.90 2.83
C LEU A 146 2.62 6.58 3.66
N LEU A 147 2.45 5.31 4.08
CA LEU A 147 1.32 4.90 4.91
C LEU A 147 1.29 5.67 6.23
N GLY A 148 2.45 5.77 6.92
CA GLY A 148 2.54 6.55 8.15
C GLY A 148 2.29 8.06 7.94
N TYR A 149 2.77 8.63 6.83
CA TYR A 149 2.53 10.03 6.52
C TYR A 149 1.05 10.31 6.22
N LEU A 150 0.40 9.43 5.45
CA LEU A 150 -1.02 9.54 5.13
C LEU A 150 -1.90 9.36 6.37
N GLU A 151 -1.57 8.39 7.23
CA GLU A 151 -2.23 8.20 8.53
C GLU A 151 -2.15 9.47 9.39
N ASN A 152 -0.97 10.07 9.52
CA ASN A 152 -0.79 11.30 10.28
C ASN A 152 -1.62 12.47 9.73
N LEU A 153 -1.71 12.64 8.41
CA LEU A 153 -2.54 13.69 7.80
C LEU A 153 -4.02 13.49 8.13
N LEU A 154 -4.52 12.27 8.12
CA LEU A 154 -5.91 11.97 8.45
C LEU A 154 -6.19 12.18 9.94
N ILE A 155 -5.27 11.77 10.82
CA ILE A 155 -5.37 12.01 12.27
C ILE A 155 -5.38 13.52 12.57
N ASP A 156 -4.52 14.30 11.92
CA ASP A 156 -4.46 15.75 12.09
C ASP A 156 -5.81 16.41 11.73
N VAL A 157 -6.46 15.95 10.67
CA VAL A 157 -7.81 16.39 10.31
C VAL A 157 -8.82 16.11 11.42
N VAL A 158 -8.81 14.89 11.99
CA VAL A 158 -9.73 14.53 13.08
C VAL A 158 -9.49 15.40 14.30
N CYS A 159 -8.22 15.57 14.69
CA CYS A 159 -7.83 16.38 15.85
C CYS A 159 -8.26 17.84 15.72
N ASN A 160 -8.16 18.42 14.52
CA ASN A 160 -8.49 19.82 14.24
C ASN A 160 -9.98 20.05 13.88
N THR A 161 -10.83 19.03 13.97
CA THR A 161 -12.27 19.14 13.70
C THR A 161 -13.02 19.45 14.99
N ASP A 162 -13.64 20.62 15.08
CA ASP A 162 -14.41 21.05 16.28
C ASP A 162 -15.87 20.57 16.30
N THR A 163 -16.36 19.98 15.20
CA THR A 163 -17.77 19.60 15.02
C THR A 163 -18.13 18.23 15.59
N ILE A 164 -17.17 17.49 16.13
CA ILE A 164 -17.36 16.16 16.71
C ILE A 164 -16.82 16.12 18.14
N ASP A 165 -17.45 15.32 18.99
CA ASP A 165 -17.03 15.15 20.37
C ASP A 165 -15.75 14.32 20.50
N GLU A 166 -15.06 14.45 21.63
CA GLU A 166 -13.77 13.81 21.88
C GLU A 166 -13.83 12.27 21.85
N LYS A 167 -14.96 11.68 22.26
CA LYS A 167 -15.12 10.22 22.20
C LYS A 167 -15.18 9.75 20.76
N THR A 168 -15.91 10.47 19.91
CA THR A 168 -16.00 10.17 18.47
C THR A 168 -14.64 10.39 17.80
N LYS A 169 -13.90 11.47 18.13
CA LYS A 169 -12.53 11.68 17.64
C LYS A 169 -11.63 10.48 17.96
N CYS A 170 -11.59 10.06 19.22
CA CYS A 170 -10.82 8.90 19.66
C CYS A 170 -11.21 7.62 18.87
N GLY A 171 -12.50 7.38 18.69
CA GLY A 171 -12.99 6.24 17.93
C GLY A 171 -12.51 6.25 16.48
N ILE A 172 -12.59 7.40 15.80
CA ILE A 172 -12.13 7.56 14.41
C ILE A 172 -10.61 7.37 14.34
N ILE A 173 -9.82 7.98 15.23
CA ILE A 173 -8.36 7.84 15.25
C ILE A 173 -7.96 6.38 15.42
N MET A 174 -8.57 5.65 16.35
CA MET A 174 -8.29 4.24 16.56
C MET A 174 -8.65 3.39 15.34
N ALA A 175 -9.78 3.67 14.69
CA ALA A 175 -10.21 2.98 13.48
C ALA A 175 -9.26 3.25 12.30
N ILE A 176 -8.82 4.50 12.10
CA ILE A 176 -7.81 4.88 11.10
C ILE A 176 -6.51 4.11 11.34
N ASN A 177 -6.00 4.12 12.57
CA ASN A 177 -4.76 3.42 12.92
C ASN A 177 -4.86 1.92 12.61
N LYS A 178 -5.89 1.24 13.10
CA LYS A 178 -6.11 -0.20 12.83
C LYS A 178 -6.22 -0.48 11.33
N PHE A 179 -6.94 0.36 10.58
CA PHE A 179 -7.05 0.24 9.13
C PHE A 179 -5.67 0.29 8.45
N PHE A 180 -4.83 1.28 8.79
CA PHE A 180 -3.51 1.39 8.18
C PHE A 180 -2.61 0.21 8.49
N TRP A 181 -2.71 -0.40 9.68
CA TRP A 181 -1.99 -1.64 9.98
C TRP A 181 -2.49 -2.86 9.19
N ILE A 182 -3.80 -2.97 8.96
CA ILE A 182 -4.37 -4.00 8.06
C ILE A 182 -3.87 -3.78 6.63
N GLN A 183 -3.92 -2.55 6.14
CA GLN A 183 -3.43 -2.23 4.80
C GLN A 183 -1.93 -2.49 4.66
N ASN A 184 -1.15 -2.12 5.67
CA ASN A 184 0.29 -2.39 5.71
C ASN A 184 0.60 -3.90 5.71
N ASP A 185 -0.20 -4.72 6.39
CA ASP A 185 -0.09 -6.18 6.35
C ASP A 185 -0.29 -6.71 4.92
N PHE A 186 -1.26 -6.19 4.16
CA PHE A 186 -1.45 -6.59 2.77
C PHE A 186 -0.29 -6.17 1.86
N PHE A 187 0.29 -4.99 2.06
CA PHE A 187 1.54 -4.62 1.38
C PHE A 187 2.66 -5.59 1.74
N THR A 188 2.91 -5.80 3.02
CA THR A 188 3.98 -6.68 3.52
C THR A 188 3.84 -8.09 2.95
N MET A 189 2.62 -8.64 2.89
CA MET A 189 2.34 -9.94 2.31
C MET A 189 2.86 -10.06 0.86
N HIS A 190 2.61 -9.06 0.03
CA HIS A 190 3.05 -9.06 -1.36
C HIS A 190 4.57 -8.85 -1.50
N TYR A 191 5.16 -7.97 -0.70
CA TYR A 191 6.62 -7.77 -0.70
C TYR A 191 7.38 -9.02 -0.25
N LEU A 192 6.90 -9.73 0.76
CA LEU A 192 7.51 -10.98 1.21
C LEU A 192 7.36 -12.12 0.18
N ARG A 193 6.28 -12.15 -0.61
CA ARG A 193 6.12 -13.11 -1.71
C ARG A 193 7.08 -12.79 -2.85
N SER A 194 7.15 -11.54 -3.29
CA SER A 194 8.10 -11.08 -4.30
C SER A 194 9.55 -11.44 -3.96
N ALA A 195 9.97 -11.20 -2.71
CA ALA A 195 11.32 -11.55 -2.26
C ALA A 195 11.61 -13.06 -2.30
N LYS A 196 10.62 -13.92 -1.99
CA LYS A 196 10.78 -15.38 -2.07
C LYS A 196 10.89 -15.87 -3.52
N ASP A 197 10.11 -15.32 -4.42
CA ASP A 197 10.13 -15.70 -5.84
C ASP A 197 11.46 -15.31 -6.48
N SER A 198 12.04 -14.18 -6.11
CA SER A 198 13.36 -13.73 -6.56
C SER A 198 14.49 -14.67 -6.12
N THR A 199 14.44 -15.17 -4.88
CA THR A 199 15.47 -16.11 -4.36
C THR A 199 15.36 -17.51 -4.96
N THR A 200 14.18 -17.94 -5.40
CA THR A 200 13.98 -19.23 -6.06
C THR A 200 14.39 -19.24 -7.53
N SER A 201 14.48 -18.07 -8.17
CA SER A 201 14.90 -17.93 -9.57
C SER A 201 16.42 -17.86 -9.78
N GLU A 202 17.22 -17.64 -8.73
CA GLU A 202 18.67 -17.78 -8.80
C GLU A 202 19.04 -19.26 -8.84
N LYS A 203 19.31 -19.77 -10.07
CA LYS A 203 19.93 -21.09 -10.26
C LYS A 203 21.25 -21.15 -9.48
N PRO A 204 21.57 -22.31 -8.82
CA PRO A 204 22.88 -22.47 -8.22
C PRO A 204 23.95 -22.26 -9.30
N LEU A 205 24.93 -21.40 -9.06
CA LEU A 205 26.15 -21.37 -9.86
C LEU A 205 26.72 -22.79 -9.88
N GLU A 206 26.82 -23.37 -11.06
CA GLU A 206 27.58 -24.63 -11.24
C GLU A 206 28.99 -24.37 -10.72
N THR A 207 29.31 -25.03 -9.61
CA THR A 207 30.69 -25.06 -9.10
C THR A 207 31.55 -25.74 -10.14
N ASN A 208 32.36 -24.95 -10.83
CA ASN A 208 33.40 -25.45 -11.73
C ASN A 208 34.22 -26.52 -11.00
N LYS A 209 34.16 -27.77 -11.47
CA LYS A 209 35.06 -28.84 -11.07
C LYS A 209 36.50 -28.39 -11.31
N PRO A 210 37.42 -28.61 -10.36
CA PRO A 210 38.80 -28.24 -10.56
C PRO A 210 39.37 -29.08 -11.73
N ALA A 211 40.00 -28.40 -12.68
CA ALA A 211 40.73 -29.03 -13.77
C ALA A 211 41.84 -29.90 -13.19
N LYS A 212 41.81 -31.21 -13.51
CA LYS A 212 42.91 -32.12 -13.20
C LYS A 212 44.15 -31.67 -13.98
N CYS A 213 45.17 -31.16 -13.24
CA CYS A 213 46.52 -31.01 -13.77
C CYS A 213 47.09 -32.41 -14.04
N CYS A 214 47.22 -32.77 -15.33
CA CYS A 214 48.09 -33.86 -15.76
C CYS A 214 49.55 -33.36 -15.72
N TRP A 215 50.31 -33.81 -14.77
CA TRP A 215 51.77 -33.85 -14.88
C TRP A 215 52.15 -35.17 -15.57
N ILE A 216 52.80 -35.05 -16.72
CA ILE A 216 53.56 -36.14 -17.35
C ILE A 216 54.97 -35.63 -17.45
N SER A 217 55.85 -36.43 -16.88
CA SER A 217 57.28 -36.68 -16.98
C SER A 217 58.11 -35.85 -17.98
#